data_063d0674b90818e8706221da11802054
#
_entry.id   063d0674b90818e8706221da11802054
#
_cell.length_a   1.000
_cell.length_b   1.000
_cell.length_c   1.000
_cell.angle_alpha   90.00
_cell.angle_beta   90.00
_cell.angle_gamma   90.00
#
_symmetry.space_group_name_H-M   'P 1'
#
loop_
_entity.id
_entity.type
_entity.pdbx_description
1 polymer ?
#
loop_
_entity_poly.entity_id
_entity_poly.type
_entity_poly.pdbx_seq_one_letter_code
_entity_poly.pdbx_strand_id
1 'polypeptide(L)'
;TPSISSAASDVYKRQDYNLSTALRQTGTGAFVSWVFYIPMFVIGIPSYVFISVASVNLIYQFWVHSEHIPKLGWYENYFVTASNHRVHHAQNEQYIDKNYGGVFIIWDRMFGTHKVEDENEACIYGIRSTLNTFNPIWANLHVYVKIAKEMWLSKSWKEKFYAPFAKTSWTPESLPIKVSKDNFNAQTFKKYDPVISKRHKIYALFQYLFITYIFLAFIQSGYLNYPQLWVTISMMTFTMYCTSMWFDGKKGTTIETVRLVLCLFIGAYAYFEISLVSIAISLIVYSVINILALPLINKTQAMPVAQQT
;
A
#
# COMPACT_ATOMS: atom_id res chain seq x y z
N THR A 1 5.18 -17.92 5.77
CA THR A 1 5.80 -16.58 5.97
C THR A 1 5.31 -16.00 7.28
N PRO A 2 6.18 -15.40 8.10
CA PRO A 2 5.79 -14.73 9.32
C PRO A 2 4.77 -13.61 9.06
N SER A 3 3.81 -13.38 9.98
CA SER A 3 2.74 -12.39 9.80
C SER A 3 3.25 -10.97 9.54
N ILE A 4 4.42 -10.60 10.05
CA ILE A 4 5.04 -9.29 9.81
C ILE A 4 5.50 -9.15 8.35
N SER A 5 6.09 -10.18 7.73
CA SER A 5 6.51 -10.13 6.32
C SER A 5 5.33 -10.25 5.36
N SER A 6 4.28 -10.99 5.73
CA SER A 6 3.06 -11.10 4.95
C SER A 6 2.19 -9.86 5.06
N ALA A 7 2.24 -9.13 6.21
CA ALA A 7 1.57 -7.84 6.34
C ALA A 7 1.99 -6.84 5.25
N ALA A 8 3.27 -6.83 4.92
CA ALA A 8 3.78 -6.03 3.81
C ALA A 8 3.19 -6.50 2.46
N SER A 9 3.06 -7.80 2.25
CA SER A 9 2.50 -8.41 1.03
C SER A 9 0.99 -8.17 0.89
N ASP A 10 0.23 -8.14 1.99
CA ASP A 10 -1.24 -8.02 1.97
C ASP A 10 -1.75 -6.70 1.40
N VAL A 11 -0.97 -5.62 1.49
CA VAL A 11 -1.33 -4.32 0.91
C VAL A 11 -1.40 -4.39 -0.61
N TYR A 12 -0.55 -5.18 -1.25
CA TYR A 12 -0.54 -5.36 -2.71
C TYR A 12 -1.72 -6.19 -3.21
N LYS A 13 -2.10 -7.22 -2.47
CA LYS A 13 -3.14 -8.17 -2.88
C LYS A 13 -4.55 -7.56 -2.93
N ARG A 14 -4.72 -6.30 -2.45
CA ARG A 14 -6.03 -5.64 -2.33
C ARG A 14 -6.50 -4.92 -3.57
N GLN A 15 -5.72 -4.91 -4.64
CA GLN A 15 -5.91 -3.99 -5.76
C GLN A 15 -6.16 -4.74 -7.06
N ASP A 16 -6.60 -4.01 -8.08
CA ASP A 16 -6.58 -4.52 -9.44
C ASP A 16 -5.19 -4.92 -9.83
N TYR A 17 -5.09 -6.07 -10.48
CA TYR A 17 -3.83 -6.59 -10.97
C TYR A 17 -3.44 -5.87 -12.25
N ASN A 18 -2.54 -4.92 -12.14
CA ASN A 18 -2.02 -4.16 -13.28
C ASN A 18 -0.67 -3.53 -12.93
N LEU A 19 -0.01 -2.92 -13.92
CA LEU A 19 1.31 -2.30 -13.74
C LEU A 19 1.34 -1.23 -12.63
N SER A 20 0.22 -0.55 -12.33
CA SER A 20 0.18 0.42 -11.23
C SER A 20 0.28 -0.25 -9.85
N THR A 21 -0.09 -1.53 -9.74
CA THR A 21 0.07 -2.32 -8.52
C THR A 21 1.54 -2.52 -8.20
N ALA A 22 2.38 -2.76 -9.22
CA ALA A 22 3.83 -2.89 -9.05
C ALA A 22 4.49 -1.60 -8.51
N LEU A 23 3.94 -0.43 -8.81
CA LEU A 23 4.45 0.86 -8.33
C LEU A 23 4.07 1.15 -6.87
N ARG A 24 3.10 0.43 -6.32
CA ARG A 24 2.62 0.63 -4.94
C ARG A 24 3.42 -0.21 -3.97
N GLN A 25 4.54 0.31 -3.51
CA GLN A 25 5.35 -0.31 -2.47
C GLN A 25 4.74 -0.09 -1.08
N THR A 26 4.95 -1.05 -0.16
CA THR A 26 4.51 -0.88 1.23
C THR A 26 5.35 0.19 1.92
N GLY A 27 4.70 1.20 2.51
CA GLY A 27 5.39 2.23 3.28
C GLY A 27 6.14 1.67 4.50
N THR A 28 5.69 0.54 5.03
CA THR A 28 6.29 -0.12 6.20
C THR A 28 7.54 -0.94 5.87
N GLY A 29 7.79 -1.24 4.59
CA GLY A 29 9.00 -1.94 4.15
C GLY A 29 10.29 -1.25 4.61
N ALA A 30 10.34 0.08 4.55
CA ALA A 30 11.47 0.87 4.97
C ALA A 30 11.79 0.73 6.48
N PHE A 31 10.79 0.42 7.31
CA PHE A 31 10.97 0.31 8.77
C PHE A 31 11.30 -1.10 9.26
N VAL A 32 10.92 -2.13 8.53
CA VAL A 32 11.03 -3.52 9.01
C VAL A 32 11.91 -4.39 8.12
N SER A 33 11.89 -4.19 6.80
CA SER A 33 12.55 -5.08 5.85
C SER A 33 14.07 -5.13 5.99
N TRP A 34 14.71 -4.03 6.41
CA TRP A 34 16.17 -3.95 6.56
C TRP A 34 16.72 -4.99 7.54
N VAL A 35 15.96 -5.38 8.56
CA VAL A 35 16.36 -6.40 9.54
C VAL A 35 16.70 -7.73 8.85
N PHE A 36 15.95 -8.09 7.81
CA PHE A 36 16.15 -9.34 7.06
C PHE A 36 17.39 -9.29 6.16
N TYR A 37 17.90 -8.10 5.88
CA TYR A 37 19.11 -7.92 5.06
C TYR A 37 20.40 -7.80 5.86
N ILE A 38 20.32 -7.62 7.19
CA ILE A 38 21.51 -7.57 8.08
C ILE A 38 22.47 -8.75 7.85
N PRO A 39 21.99 -10.02 7.77
CA PRO A 39 22.89 -11.13 7.55
C PRO A 39 23.76 -11.00 6.29
N MET A 40 23.22 -10.41 5.21
CA MET A 40 23.96 -10.18 3.97
C MET A 40 25.13 -9.22 4.17
N PHE A 41 24.92 -8.15 4.95
CA PHE A 41 25.95 -7.16 5.24
C PHE A 41 27.01 -7.74 6.23
N VAL A 42 26.57 -8.58 7.17
CA VAL A 42 27.48 -9.26 8.10
C VAL A 42 28.44 -10.21 7.37
N ILE A 43 27.99 -10.91 6.33
CA ILE A 43 28.86 -11.77 5.51
C ILE A 43 29.68 -10.97 4.46
N GLY A 44 29.58 -9.62 4.48
CA GLY A 44 30.45 -8.76 3.69
C GLY A 44 29.93 -8.36 2.31
N ILE A 45 28.62 -8.51 2.02
CA ILE A 45 28.06 -8.04 0.75
C ILE A 45 28.05 -6.52 0.75
N PRO A 46 28.70 -5.84 -0.22
CA PRO A 46 28.73 -4.39 -0.30
C PRO A 46 27.35 -3.81 -0.59
N SER A 47 27.06 -2.64 -0.01
CA SER A 47 25.74 -1.97 -0.16
C SER A 47 25.39 -1.66 -1.62
N TYR A 48 26.36 -1.31 -2.46
CA TYR A 48 26.11 -1.06 -3.89
C TYR A 48 25.68 -2.32 -4.64
N VAL A 49 26.19 -3.50 -4.30
CA VAL A 49 25.75 -4.79 -4.87
C VAL A 49 24.31 -5.06 -4.45
N PHE A 50 24.01 -4.89 -3.16
CA PHE A 50 22.64 -5.04 -2.66
C PHE A 50 21.66 -4.12 -3.39
N ILE A 51 21.98 -2.83 -3.51
CA ILE A 51 21.12 -1.84 -4.18
C ILE A 51 20.92 -2.21 -5.66
N SER A 52 22.00 -2.61 -6.36
CA SER A 52 21.90 -3.00 -7.77
C SER A 52 20.99 -4.22 -7.97
N VAL A 53 21.17 -5.27 -7.16
CA VAL A 53 20.33 -6.48 -7.23
C VAL A 53 18.89 -6.17 -6.86
N ALA A 54 18.66 -5.37 -5.82
CA ALA A 54 17.31 -4.95 -5.42
C ALA A 54 16.62 -4.14 -6.53
N SER A 55 17.34 -3.25 -7.21
CA SER A 55 16.81 -2.46 -8.33
C SER A 55 16.44 -3.34 -9.52
N VAL A 56 17.29 -4.28 -9.90
CA VAL A 56 17.00 -5.26 -10.96
C VAL A 56 15.78 -6.11 -10.60
N ASN A 57 15.68 -6.56 -9.34
CA ASN A 57 14.52 -7.29 -8.86
C ASN A 57 13.23 -6.46 -8.95
N LEU A 58 13.26 -5.17 -8.60
CA LEU A 58 12.11 -4.28 -8.74
C LEU A 58 11.67 -4.12 -10.19
N ILE A 59 12.61 -3.93 -11.12
CA ILE A 59 12.34 -3.84 -12.56
C ILE A 59 11.72 -5.17 -13.05
N TYR A 60 12.28 -6.28 -12.60
CA TYR A 60 11.73 -7.60 -12.95
C TYR A 60 10.28 -7.76 -12.46
N GLN A 61 10.02 -7.41 -11.21
CA GLN A 61 8.67 -7.52 -10.64
C GLN A 61 7.66 -6.57 -11.29
N PHE A 62 8.10 -5.51 -11.96
CA PHE A 62 7.18 -4.58 -12.62
C PHE A 62 6.42 -5.25 -13.77
N TRP A 63 7.12 -5.90 -14.70
CA TRP A 63 6.48 -6.48 -15.88
C TRP A 63 5.58 -7.69 -15.59
N VAL A 64 5.86 -8.45 -14.52
CA VAL A 64 5.04 -9.60 -14.13
C VAL A 64 3.64 -9.21 -13.63
N HIS A 65 3.42 -7.94 -13.26
CA HIS A 65 2.11 -7.41 -12.87
C HIS A 65 1.25 -7.05 -14.09
N SER A 66 1.02 -8.00 -14.97
CA SER A 66 0.23 -7.83 -16.20
C SER A 66 -0.75 -8.97 -16.41
N GLU A 67 -2.01 -8.62 -16.70
CA GLU A 67 -3.02 -9.59 -17.15
C GLU A 67 -2.91 -9.94 -18.62
N HIS A 68 -2.20 -9.13 -19.41
CA HIS A 68 -2.11 -9.27 -20.87
C HIS A 68 -1.04 -10.26 -21.34
N ILE A 69 -0.12 -10.64 -20.46
CA ILE A 69 0.95 -11.57 -20.82
C ILE A 69 0.46 -13.00 -20.53
N PRO A 70 0.36 -13.86 -21.56
CA PRO A 70 -0.05 -15.25 -21.41
C PRO A 70 1.05 -16.09 -20.75
N LYS A 71 0.79 -17.38 -20.60
CA LYS A 71 1.81 -18.34 -20.17
C LYS A 71 2.98 -18.37 -21.15
N LEU A 72 4.22 -18.37 -20.63
CA LEU A 72 5.44 -18.32 -21.43
C LEU A 72 6.13 -19.70 -21.58
N GLY A 73 5.39 -20.78 -21.39
CA GLY A 73 5.85 -22.14 -21.65
C GLY A 73 7.08 -22.53 -20.83
N TRP A 74 8.17 -22.94 -21.51
CA TRP A 74 9.38 -23.46 -20.86
C TRP A 74 10.03 -22.47 -19.89
N TYR A 75 9.86 -21.14 -20.12
CA TYR A 75 10.41 -20.10 -19.27
C TYR A 75 9.85 -20.16 -17.83
N GLU A 76 8.59 -20.57 -17.68
CA GLU A 76 7.92 -20.77 -16.38
C GLU A 76 8.46 -21.94 -15.56
N ASN A 77 9.38 -22.72 -16.11
CA ASN A 77 10.05 -23.75 -15.33
C ASN A 77 11.13 -23.19 -14.41
N TYR A 78 11.67 -22.02 -14.74
CA TYR A 78 12.81 -21.40 -14.04
C TYR A 78 12.46 -20.03 -13.44
N PHE A 79 11.68 -19.24 -14.16
CA PHE A 79 11.42 -17.85 -13.82
C PHE A 79 9.95 -17.60 -13.49
N VAL A 80 9.71 -16.65 -12.61
CA VAL A 80 8.36 -16.17 -12.31
C VAL A 80 7.87 -15.36 -13.50
N THR A 81 6.73 -15.71 -14.05
CA THR A 81 6.05 -14.98 -15.13
C THR A 81 4.83 -14.25 -14.62
N ALA A 82 4.16 -13.49 -15.49
CA ALA A 82 2.89 -12.87 -15.17
C ALA A 82 1.84 -13.90 -14.74
N SER A 83 1.78 -15.08 -15.37
CA SER A 83 0.89 -16.19 -15.00
C SER A 83 1.19 -16.69 -13.58
N ASN A 84 2.45 -16.99 -13.25
CA ASN A 84 2.81 -17.41 -11.91
C ASN A 84 2.49 -16.34 -10.86
N HIS A 85 2.66 -15.06 -11.19
CA HIS A 85 2.46 -13.95 -10.28
C HIS A 85 0.98 -13.60 -10.09
N ARG A 86 0.13 -13.81 -11.11
CA ARG A 86 -1.34 -13.76 -10.96
C ARG A 86 -1.83 -14.74 -9.91
N VAL A 87 -1.34 -15.99 -9.94
CA VAL A 87 -1.62 -17.00 -8.90
C VAL A 87 -1.19 -16.53 -7.52
N HIS A 88 -0.02 -15.90 -7.41
CA HIS A 88 0.46 -15.32 -6.15
C HIS A 88 -0.50 -14.28 -5.57
N HIS A 89 -1.10 -13.44 -6.43
CA HIS A 89 -2.03 -12.39 -6.02
C HIS A 89 -3.48 -12.85 -5.85
N ALA A 90 -3.80 -14.08 -6.26
CA ALA A 90 -5.15 -14.59 -6.22
C ALA A 90 -5.55 -15.08 -4.82
N GLN A 91 -6.84 -14.93 -4.51
CA GLN A 91 -7.44 -15.40 -3.25
C GLN A 91 -8.30 -16.67 -3.40
N ASN A 92 -8.36 -17.24 -4.60
CA ASN A 92 -8.98 -18.54 -4.84
C ASN A 92 -8.37 -19.61 -3.93
N GLU A 93 -9.18 -20.56 -3.43
CA GLU A 93 -8.73 -21.58 -2.47
C GLU A 93 -7.46 -22.31 -2.94
N GLN A 94 -7.41 -22.70 -4.20
CA GLN A 94 -6.29 -23.45 -4.75
C GLN A 94 -5.01 -22.62 -4.94
N TYR A 95 -5.09 -21.28 -4.90
CA TYR A 95 -3.97 -20.36 -5.14
C TYR A 95 -3.40 -19.76 -3.87
N ILE A 96 -4.05 -20.01 -2.72
CA ILE A 96 -3.57 -19.48 -1.44
C ILE A 96 -2.23 -20.09 -1.08
N ASP A 97 -1.32 -19.24 -0.59
CA ASP A 97 0.03 -19.63 -0.19
C ASP A 97 0.83 -20.31 -1.31
N LYS A 98 0.66 -19.82 -2.55
CA LYS A 98 1.38 -20.31 -3.73
C LYS A 98 2.25 -19.24 -4.36
N ASN A 99 3.27 -19.68 -5.10
CA ASN A 99 4.17 -18.90 -5.95
C ASN A 99 4.80 -17.68 -5.26
N TYR A 100 5.58 -17.90 -4.21
CA TYR A 100 6.24 -16.84 -3.42
C TYR A 100 7.50 -16.25 -4.08
N GLY A 101 8.04 -16.89 -5.10
CA GLY A 101 9.24 -16.44 -5.81
C GLY A 101 9.08 -15.04 -6.39
N GLY A 102 10.10 -14.20 -6.27
CA GLY A 102 10.11 -12.86 -6.89
C GLY A 102 10.64 -12.89 -8.33
N VAL A 103 11.68 -13.68 -8.59
CA VAL A 103 12.33 -13.82 -9.90
C VAL A 103 12.39 -15.29 -10.33
N PHE A 104 12.76 -16.19 -9.42
CA PHE A 104 12.94 -17.61 -9.70
C PHE A 104 11.82 -18.44 -9.11
N ILE A 105 11.06 -19.15 -9.95
CA ILE A 105 9.99 -20.07 -9.56
C ILE A 105 10.56 -21.40 -9.03
N ILE A 106 11.83 -21.65 -9.22
CA ILE A 106 12.53 -22.86 -8.77
C ILE A 106 12.35 -23.07 -7.27
N TRP A 107 12.39 -22.00 -6.48
CA TRP A 107 12.19 -22.05 -5.04
C TRP A 107 10.80 -22.59 -4.67
N ASP A 108 9.77 -22.15 -5.37
CA ASP A 108 8.41 -22.65 -5.15
C ASP A 108 8.27 -24.14 -5.49
N ARG A 109 8.97 -24.58 -6.52
CA ARG A 109 9.03 -26.02 -6.87
C ARG A 109 9.74 -26.83 -5.79
N MET A 110 10.86 -26.33 -5.28
CA MET A 110 11.63 -27.00 -4.23
C MET A 110 10.85 -27.08 -2.91
N PHE A 111 10.09 -26.05 -2.56
CA PHE A 111 9.35 -26.00 -1.29
C PHE A 111 7.88 -26.45 -1.43
N GLY A 112 7.45 -26.92 -2.60
CA GLY A 112 6.09 -27.43 -2.83
C GLY A 112 4.99 -26.35 -2.82
N THR A 113 5.37 -25.08 -3.01
CA THR A 113 4.44 -23.96 -3.10
C THR A 113 4.09 -23.59 -4.53
N HIS A 114 4.68 -24.24 -5.53
CA HIS A 114 4.38 -23.99 -6.95
C HIS A 114 2.96 -24.41 -7.32
N LYS A 115 2.25 -23.52 -8.03
CA LYS A 115 0.94 -23.79 -8.64
C LYS A 115 0.85 -23.09 -9.99
N VAL A 116 0.45 -23.85 -11.00
CA VAL A 116 0.17 -23.31 -12.34
C VAL A 116 -1.20 -22.64 -12.34
N GLU A 117 -1.33 -21.55 -13.07
CA GLU A 117 -2.63 -20.89 -13.30
C GLU A 117 -3.55 -21.81 -14.10
N ASP A 118 -4.77 -22.02 -13.61
CA ASP A 118 -5.79 -22.83 -14.27
C ASP A 118 -6.59 -21.96 -15.24
N GLU A 119 -6.72 -22.40 -16.48
CA GLU A 119 -7.47 -21.67 -17.51
C GLU A 119 -8.98 -21.70 -17.26
N ASN A 120 -9.46 -22.69 -16.50
CA ASN A 120 -10.87 -22.82 -16.16
C ASN A 120 -11.25 -22.06 -14.88
N GLU A 121 -10.27 -21.55 -14.13
CA GLU A 121 -10.51 -20.82 -12.89
C GLU A 121 -9.76 -19.50 -12.89
N ALA A 122 -10.45 -18.43 -13.28
CA ALA A 122 -9.88 -17.08 -13.31
C ALA A 122 -9.40 -16.65 -11.93
N CYS A 123 -8.23 -15.99 -11.89
CA CYS A 123 -7.68 -15.42 -10.67
C CYS A 123 -8.57 -14.31 -10.14
N ILE A 124 -9.03 -14.41 -8.89
CA ILE A 124 -9.77 -13.38 -8.18
C ILE A 124 -8.79 -12.66 -7.27
N TYR A 125 -8.48 -11.42 -7.59
CA TYR A 125 -7.49 -10.64 -6.86
C TYR A 125 -8.08 -9.98 -5.61
N GLY A 126 -7.27 -9.87 -4.58
CA GLY A 126 -7.68 -9.24 -3.35
C GLY A 126 -7.20 -9.97 -2.10
N ILE A 127 -7.81 -9.63 -0.98
CA ILE A 127 -7.64 -10.35 0.28
C ILE A 127 -9.02 -10.73 0.81
N ARG A 128 -9.08 -11.83 1.54
CA ARG A 128 -10.33 -12.37 2.09
C ARG A 128 -11.03 -11.42 3.08
N SER A 129 -10.26 -10.67 3.88
CA SER A 129 -10.78 -9.62 4.74
C SER A 129 -10.74 -8.28 4.00
N THR A 130 -11.84 -7.89 3.35
CA THR A 130 -11.90 -6.64 2.60
C THR A 130 -11.70 -5.43 3.52
N LEU A 131 -10.81 -4.52 3.13
CA LEU A 131 -10.53 -3.32 3.92
C LEU A 131 -11.61 -2.25 3.79
N ASN A 132 -12.30 -2.23 2.64
CA ASN A 132 -13.38 -1.30 2.29
C ASN A 132 -13.04 0.17 2.59
N THR A 133 -11.84 0.61 2.26
CA THR A 133 -11.38 1.99 2.42
C THR A 133 -10.19 2.29 1.52
N PHE A 134 -10.09 3.52 1.04
CA PHE A 134 -8.93 4.05 0.33
C PHE A 134 -7.89 4.69 1.28
N ASN A 135 -8.11 4.65 2.60
CA ASN A 135 -7.20 5.23 3.57
C ASN A 135 -5.81 4.57 3.54
N PRO A 136 -4.76 5.26 3.06
CA PRO A 136 -3.44 4.67 2.90
C PRO A 136 -2.75 4.38 4.24
N ILE A 137 -3.05 5.14 5.28
CA ILE A 137 -2.50 4.91 6.62
C ILE A 137 -3.07 3.61 7.18
N TRP A 138 -4.41 3.45 7.11
CA TRP A 138 -5.05 2.24 7.58
C TRP A 138 -4.66 1.02 6.74
N ALA A 139 -4.55 1.17 5.43
CA ALA A 139 -4.08 0.11 4.54
C ALA A 139 -2.71 -0.45 4.95
N ASN A 140 -1.80 0.41 5.42
CA ASN A 140 -0.47 -0.01 5.87
C ASN A 140 -0.44 -0.50 7.33
N LEU A 141 -1.31 -0.02 8.21
CA LEU A 141 -1.20 -0.26 9.66
C LEU A 141 -2.16 -1.33 10.19
N HIS A 142 -3.28 -1.62 9.51
CA HIS A 142 -4.34 -2.49 10.04
C HIS A 142 -3.87 -3.89 10.47
N VAL A 143 -2.89 -4.49 9.75
CA VAL A 143 -2.34 -5.80 10.11
C VAL A 143 -1.50 -5.71 11.39
N TYR A 144 -0.68 -4.67 11.53
CA TYR A 144 0.09 -4.44 12.75
C TYR A 144 -0.81 -4.17 13.94
N VAL A 145 -1.89 -3.40 13.73
CA VAL A 145 -2.91 -3.15 14.77
C VAL A 145 -3.61 -4.45 15.15
N LYS A 146 -3.92 -5.33 14.19
CA LYS A 146 -4.48 -6.66 14.44
C LYS A 146 -3.52 -7.48 15.31
N ILE A 147 -2.27 -7.61 14.91
CA ILE A 147 -1.23 -8.35 15.66
C ILE A 147 -1.08 -7.78 17.08
N ALA A 148 -0.98 -6.46 17.21
CA ALA A 148 -0.86 -5.80 18.52
C ALA A 148 -2.08 -6.10 19.43
N LYS A 149 -3.30 -6.08 18.87
CA LYS A 149 -4.52 -6.47 19.61
C LYS A 149 -4.50 -7.93 20.02
N GLU A 150 -4.09 -8.84 19.13
CA GLU A 150 -3.98 -10.26 19.45
C GLU A 150 -2.97 -10.49 20.57
N MET A 151 -1.80 -9.83 20.51
CA MET A 151 -0.80 -9.86 21.58
C MET A 151 -1.35 -9.32 22.90
N TRP A 152 -2.05 -8.19 22.86
CA TRP A 152 -2.59 -7.56 24.06
C TRP A 152 -3.67 -8.42 24.73
N LEU A 153 -4.60 -8.94 23.94
CA LEU A 153 -5.79 -9.66 24.40
C LEU A 153 -5.49 -11.12 24.75
N SER A 154 -4.42 -11.72 24.24
CA SER A 154 -4.04 -13.11 24.56
C SER A 154 -3.74 -13.26 26.05
N LYS A 155 -4.24 -14.35 26.65
CA LYS A 155 -3.97 -14.67 28.05
C LYS A 155 -2.62 -15.35 28.26
N SER A 156 -2.13 -16.06 27.26
CA SER A 156 -0.89 -16.82 27.29
C SER A 156 0.29 -15.98 26.79
N TRP A 157 1.37 -15.91 27.57
CA TRP A 157 2.63 -15.31 27.15
C TRP A 157 3.23 -15.97 25.90
N LYS A 158 3.06 -17.28 25.75
CA LYS A 158 3.49 -18.03 24.56
C LYS A 158 2.78 -17.48 23.30
N GLU A 159 1.47 -17.27 23.36
CA GLU A 159 0.71 -16.71 22.24
C GLU A 159 1.10 -15.27 21.95
N LYS A 160 1.35 -14.45 22.98
CA LYS A 160 1.81 -13.06 22.81
C LYS A 160 3.12 -12.99 22.01
N PHE A 161 4.09 -13.82 22.36
CA PHE A 161 5.37 -13.84 21.63
C PHE A 161 5.29 -14.54 20.28
N TYR A 162 4.36 -15.47 20.10
CA TYR A 162 4.18 -16.18 18.83
C TYR A 162 3.42 -15.36 17.78
N ALA A 163 2.48 -14.51 18.16
CA ALA A 163 1.61 -13.75 17.27
C ALA A 163 2.35 -13.00 16.13
N PRO A 164 3.48 -12.29 16.36
CA PRO A 164 4.22 -11.62 15.29
C PRO A 164 4.82 -12.56 14.25
N PHE A 165 5.06 -13.82 14.62
CA PHE A 165 5.73 -14.83 13.78
C PHE A 165 4.76 -15.90 13.25
N ALA A 166 3.50 -15.83 13.67
CA ALA A 166 2.47 -16.77 13.28
C ALA A 166 2.12 -16.65 11.79
N LYS A 167 1.40 -17.63 11.25
CA LYS A 167 0.78 -17.51 9.92
C LYS A 167 -0.33 -16.47 9.97
N THR A 168 -0.62 -15.80 8.85
CA THR A 168 -1.68 -14.77 8.76
C THR A 168 -3.08 -15.28 9.14
N SER A 169 -3.34 -16.55 8.93
CA SER A 169 -4.59 -17.23 9.31
C SER A 169 -4.65 -17.68 10.78
N TRP A 170 -3.54 -17.55 11.52
CA TRP A 170 -3.50 -17.95 12.92
C TRP A 170 -4.18 -16.91 13.80
N THR A 171 -4.90 -17.39 14.81
CA THR A 171 -5.48 -16.58 15.87
C THR A 171 -5.23 -17.25 17.21
N PRO A 172 -4.99 -16.49 18.30
CA PRO A 172 -4.80 -17.04 19.62
C PRO A 172 -6.00 -17.90 20.07
N GLU A 173 -5.74 -19.09 20.61
CA GLU A 173 -6.80 -19.98 21.11
C GLU A 173 -7.50 -19.40 22.35
N SER A 174 -6.78 -18.57 23.10
CA SER A 174 -7.29 -17.92 24.32
C SER A 174 -8.27 -16.77 24.05
N LEU A 175 -8.42 -16.33 22.78
CA LEU A 175 -9.38 -15.28 22.43
C LEU A 175 -10.79 -15.83 22.28
N PRO A 176 -11.80 -15.16 22.88
CA PRO A 176 -13.21 -15.60 22.84
C PRO A 176 -13.82 -15.49 21.43
N ILE A 177 -13.26 -14.67 20.57
CA ILE A 177 -13.72 -14.47 19.20
C ILE A 177 -12.72 -15.19 18.28
N LYS A 178 -13.03 -16.42 17.88
CA LYS A 178 -12.44 -16.96 16.66
C LYS A 178 -12.89 -16.03 15.55
N VAL A 179 -11.95 -15.22 15.04
CA VAL A 179 -12.19 -14.47 13.79
C VAL A 179 -12.74 -15.51 12.82
N SER A 180 -13.98 -15.34 12.41
CA SER A 180 -14.66 -16.28 11.53
C SER A 180 -13.70 -16.55 10.38
N LYS A 181 -13.48 -17.83 10.07
CA LYS A 181 -12.87 -18.16 8.77
C LYS A 181 -13.73 -17.43 7.77
N ASP A 182 -13.15 -16.36 7.18
CA ASP A 182 -13.89 -15.56 6.21
C ASP A 182 -14.44 -16.55 5.19
N ASN A 183 -15.77 -16.65 5.12
CA ASN A 183 -16.47 -17.47 4.14
C ASN A 183 -16.29 -16.77 2.78
N PHE A 184 -15.03 -16.77 2.29
CA PHE A 184 -14.76 -16.29 0.97
C PHE A 184 -15.51 -17.15 -0.04
N ASN A 185 -16.43 -16.53 -0.75
CA ASN A 185 -17.12 -17.14 -1.86
C ASN A 185 -16.76 -16.37 -3.13
N ALA A 186 -16.03 -17.03 -4.03
CA ALA A 186 -15.60 -16.48 -5.30
C ALA A 186 -16.77 -15.94 -6.15
N GLN A 187 -17.95 -16.57 -6.06
CA GLN A 187 -19.13 -16.20 -6.84
C GLN A 187 -19.85 -14.95 -6.30
N THR A 188 -19.72 -14.66 -5.02
CA THR A 188 -20.37 -13.51 -4.36
C THR A 188 -19.42 -12.38 -4.03
N PHE A 189 -18.12 -12.56 -4.31
CA PHE A 189 -17.13 -11.54 -4.03
C PHE A 189 -17.38 -10.27 -4.82
N LYS A 190 -17.65 -9.17 -4.08
CA LYS A 190 -17.78 -7.83 -4.67
C LYS A 190 -16.55 -7.01 -4.30
N LYS A 191 -15.91 -6.47 -5.31
CA LYS A 191 -14.82 -5.52 -5.15
C LYS A 191 -15.32 -4.21 -4.55
N TYR A 192 -14.54 -3.62 -3.65
CA TYR A 192 -14.82 -2.28 -3.12
C TYR A 192 -14.58 -1.23 -4.20
N ASP A 193 -15.65 -0.71 -4.79
CA ASP A 193 -15.62 0.29 -5.86
C ASP A 193 -16.74 1.33 -5.66
N PRO A 194 -16.57 2.26 -4.70
CA PRO A 194 -17.56 3.30 -4.45
C PRO A 194 -17.64 4.28 -5.61
N VAL A 195 -18.84 4.78 -5.88
CA VAL A 195 -19.06 5.78 -6.93
C VAL A 195 -18.45 7.12 -6.50
N ILE A 196 -17.34 7.49 -7.13
CA ILE A 196 -16.63 8.75 -6.84
C ILE A 196 -16.94 9.76 -7.95
N SER A 197 -17.38 10.97 -7.56
CA SER A 197 -17.67 12.03 -8.52
C SER A 197 -16.42 12.45 -9.31
N LYS A 198 -16.63 12.86 -10.58
CA LYS A 198 -15.53 13.37 -11.43
C LYS A 198 -14.77 14.53 -10.79
N ARG A 199 -15.47 15.41 -10.06
CA ARG A 199 -14.85 16.55 -9.36
C ARG A 199 -13.88 16.09 -8.27
N HIS A 200 -14.25 15.11 -7.45
CA HIS A 200 -13.35 14.55 -6.44
C HIS A 200 -12.14 13.86 -7.07
N LYS A 201 -12.31 13.14 -8.18
CA LYS A 201 -11.19 12.50 -8.91
C LYS A 201 -10.22 13.56 -9.45
N ILE A 202 -10.72 14.63 -10.08
CA ILE A 202 -9.88 15.72 -10.60
C ILE A 202 -9.16 16.44 -9.46
N TYR A 203 -9.89 16.74 -8.38
CA TYR A 203 -9.31 17.37 -7.21
C TYR A 203 -8.17 16.52 -6.60
N ALA A 204 -8.40 15.23 -6.38
CA ALA A 204 -7.41 14.33 -5.84
C ALA A 204 -6.16 14.23 -6.75
N LEU A 205 -6.36 14.15 -8.06
CA LEU A 205 -5.26 14.15 -9.02
C LEU A 205 -4.44 15.45 -8.92
N PHE A 206 -5.11 16.60 -8.84
CA PHE A 206 -4.43 17.88 -8.68
C PHE A 206 -3.64 17.94 -7.37
N GLN A 207 -4.21 17.48 -6.24
CA GLN A 207 -3.52 17.39 -4.96
C GLN A 207 -2.26 16.52 -5.06
N TYR A 208 -2.38 15.35 -5.68
CA TYR A 208 -1.27 14.43 -5.85
C TYR A 208 -0.14 15.02 -6.71
N LEU A 209 -0.47 15.61 -7.84
CA LEU A 209 0.52 16.23 -8.74
C LEU A 209 1.21 17.42 -8.06
N PHE A 210 0.46 18.24 -7.34
CA PHE A 210 1.03 19.40 -6.66
C PHE A 210 2.00 18.99 -5.53
N ILE A 211 1.60 18.06 -4.67
CA ILE A 211 2.48 17.64 -3.56
C ILE A 211 3.73 16.91 -4.09
N THR A 212 3.59 16.17 -5.21
CA THR A 212 4.74 15.56 -5.88
C THR A 212 5.69 16.62 -6.45
N TYR A 213 5.15 17.67 -7.06
CA TYR A 213 5.93 18.82 -7.53
C TYR A 213 6.70 19.47 -6.37
N ILE A 214 6.04 19.74 -5.25
CA ILE A 214 6.69 20.33 -4.07
C ILE A 214 7.81 19.43 -3.54
N PHE A 215 7.60 18.11 -3.48
CA PHE A 215 8.61 17.15 -3.05
C PHE A 215 9.85 17.17 -3.97
N LEU A 216 9.64 17.14 -5.28
CA LEU A 216 10.73 17.23 -6.26
C LEU A 216 11.46 18.56 -6.20
N ALA A 217 10.74 19.68 -6.02
CA ALA A 217 11.33 21.00 -5.87
C ALA A 217 12.22 21.10 -4.62
N PHE A 218 11.79 20.50 -3.50
CA PHE A 218 12.64 20.41 -2.30
C PHE A 218 13.91 19.58 -2.54
N ILE A 219 13.80 18.42 -3.20
CA ILE A 219 14.99 17.62 -3.55
C ILE A 219 15.95 18.43 -4.42
N GLN A 220 15.44 19.10 -5.44
CA GLN A 220 16.26 19.86 -6.38
C GLN A 220 16.90 21.10 -5.74
N SER A 221 16.27 21.68 -4.72
CA SER A 221 16.82 22.85 -4.01
C SER A 221 18.09 22.57 -3.21
N GLY A 222 18.38 21.28 -2.93
CA GLY A 222 19.50 20.88 -2.08
C GLY A 222 19.30 21.17 -0.58
N TYR A 223 18.18 21.78 -0.20
CA TYR A 223 17.86 22.12 1.20
C TYR A 223 17.15 20.99 1.96
N LEU A 224 17.02 19.81 1.39
CA LEU A 224 16.33 18.69 2.00
C LEU A 224 17.20 18.03 3.07
N ASN A 225 17.13 18.52 4.31
CA ASN A 225 17.67 17.84 5.47
C ASN A 225 16.64 16.86 6.10
N TYR A 226 17.06 16.05 7.07
CA TYR A 226 16.19 15.03 7.68
C TYR A 226 14.86 15.58 8.23
N PRO A 227 14.81 16.68 9.01
CA PRO A 227 13.54 17.25 9.49
C PRO A 227 12.61 17.65 8.35
N GLN A 228 13.12 18.33 7.33
CA GLN A 228 12.32 18.78 6.18
C GLN A 228 11.80 17.61 5.35
N LEU A 229 12.60 16.56 5.20
CA LEU A 229 12.17 15.31 4.56
C LEU A 229 10.98 14.70 5.28
N TRP A 230 11.04 14.60 6.61
CA TRP A 230 9.95 14.04 7.40
C TRP A 230 8.68 14.89 7.36
N VAL A 231 8.81 16.23 7.41
CA VAL A 231 7.67 17.14 7.23
C VAL A 231 7.02 16.91 5.86
N THR A 232 7.82 16.83 4.79
CA THR A 232 7.32 16.65 3.43
C THR A 232 6.61 15.29 3.28
N ILE A 233 7.20 14.19 3.75
CA ILE A 233 6.59 12.85 3.73
C ILE A 233 5.27 12.85 4.54
N SER A 234 5.26 13.49 5.70
CA SER A 234 4.06 13.59 6.54
C SER A 234 2.95 14.35 5.82
N MET A 235 3.27 15.47 5.14
CA MET A 235 2.30 16.24 4.37
C MET A 235 1.80 15.48 3.13
N MET A 236 2.65 14.71 2.45
CA MET A 236 2.24 13.81 1.36
C MET A 236 1.25 12.77 1.88
N THR A 237 1.58 12.09 2.98
CA THR A 237 0.72 11.08 3.61
C THR A 237 -0.60 11.68 4.07
N PHE A 238 -0.56 12.88 4.67
CA PHE A 238 -1.77 13.58 5.10
C PHE A 238 -2.65 14.01 3.92
N THR A 239 -2.04 14.44 2.81
CA THR A 239 -2.77 14.76 1.58
C THR A 239 -3.50 13.52 1.02
N MET A 240 -2.83 12.37 0.97
CA MET A 240 -3.43 11.12 0.55
C MET A 240 -4.56 10.67 1.49
N TYR A 241 -4.38 10.87 2.78
CA TYR A 241 -5.43 10.58 3.77
C TYR A 241 -6.67 11.46 3.57
N CYS A 242 -6.50 12.78 3.39
CA CYS A 242 -7.62 13.71 3.17
C CYS A 242 -8.39 13.37 1.89
N THR A 243 -7.69 13.07 0.79
CA THR A 243 -8.34 12.66 -0.47
C THR A 243 -9.06 11.32 -0.33
N SER A 244 -8.52 10.38 0.45
CA SER A 244 -9.16 9.10 0.70
C SER A 244 -10.50 9.22 1.45
N MET A 245 -10.65 10.20 2.31
CA MET A 245 -11.91 10.46 3.01
C MET A 245 -13.08 10.68 2.05
N TRP A 246 -12.85 11.46 0.98
CA TRP A 246 -13.90 11.68 -0.04
C TRP A 246 -14.14 10.44 -0.90
N PHE A 247 -13.10 9.67 -1.19
CA PHE A 247 -13.24 8.42 -1.93
C PHE A 247 -14.03 7.37 -1.16
N ASP A 248 -13.93 7.40 0.18
CA ASP A 248 -14.74 6.57 1.08
C ASP A 248 -16.14 7.13 1.36
N GLY A 249 -16.55 8.23 0.68
CA GLY A 249 -17.85 8.88 0.89
C GLY A 249 -17.98 9.60 2.24
N LYS A 250 -16.89 9.89 2.92
CA LYS A 250 -16.86 10.56 4.24
C LYS A 250 -16.78 12.07 4.09
N LYS A 251 -17.28 12.81 5.10
CA LYS A 251 -17.14 14.26 5.16
C LYS A 251 -15.69 14.66 5.48
N GLY A 252 -14.91 14.97 4.44
CA GLY A 252 -13.48 15.29 4.56
C GLY A 252 -13.16 16.78 4.68
N THR A 253 -14.16 17.68 4.59
CA THR A 253 -13.93 19.13 4.47
C THR A 253 -13.13 19.73 5.62
N THR A 254 -13.50 19.41 6.85
CA THR A 254 -12.84 19.98 8.04
C THR A 254 -11.36 19.59 8.07
N ILE A 255 -11.08 18.31 7.86
CA ILE A 255 -9.69 17.82 7.92
C ILE A 255 -8.86 18.34 6.74
N GLU A 256 -9.50 18.52 5.57
CA GLU A 256 -8.86 19.14 4.42
C GLU A 256 -8.56 20.62 4.65
N THR A 257 -9.47 21.34 5.29
CA THR A 257 -9.21 22.73 5.70
C THR A 257 -8.01 22.80 6.64
N VAL A 258 -7.94 21.92 7.65
CA VAL A 258 -6.77 21.85 8.55
C VAL A 258 -5.49 21.60 7.76
N ARG A 259 -5.50 20.68 6.82
CA ARG A 259 -4.33 20.40 5.96
C ARG A 259 -3.89 21.63 5.17
N LEU A 260 -4.84 22.32 4.54
CA LEU A 260 -4.54 23.52 3.74
C LEU A 260 -4.00 24.68 4.60
N VAL A 261 -4.53 24.84 5.82
CA VAL A 261 -4.00 25.81 6.78
C VAL A 261 -2.57 25.44 7.20
N LEU A 262 -2.29 24.17 7.45
CA LEU A 262 -0.92 23.72 7.71
C LEU A 262 0.01 23.99 6.52
N CYS A 263 -0.44 23.81 5.28
CA CYS A 263 0.33 24.16 4.08
C CYS A 263 0.65 25.67 4.04
N LEU A 264 -0.29 26.55 4.45
CA LEU A 264 -0.04 27.99 4.57
C LEU A 264 1.08 28.29 5.58
N PHE A 265 1.03 27.68 6.76
CA PHE A 265 2.07 27.86 7.79
C PHE A 265 3.43 27.35 7.31
N ILE A 266 3.48 26.20 6.66
CA ILE A 266 4.73 25.65 6.07
C ILE A 266 5.24 26.58 4.97
N GLY A 267 4.37 27.12 4.14
CA GLY A 267 4.74 28.10 3.12
C GLY A 267 5.29 29.40 3.72
N ALA A 268 4.65 29.93 4.77
CA ALA A 268 5.14 31.10 5.49
C ALA A 268 6.51 30.83 6.13
N TYR A 269 6.67 29.71 6.81
CA TYR A 269 7.95 29.30 7.39
C TYR A 269 9.05 29.16 6.33
N ALA A 270 8.74 28.54 5.19
CA ALA A 270 9.68 28.42 4.08
C ALA A 270 10.10 29.76 3.50
N TYR A 271 9.21 30.77 3.53
CA TYR A 271 9.48 32.10 3.06
C TYR A 271 10.42 32.88 4.00
N PHE A 272 10.10 32.89 5.29
CA PHE A 272 10.80 33.74 6.28
C PHE A 272 12.09 33.10 6.80
N GLU A 273 12.11 31.79 7.02
CA GLU A 273 13.21 31.10 7.71
C GLU A 273 14.18 30.38 6.78
N ILE A 274 13.67 29.85 5.65
CA ILE A 274 14.48 29.00 4.76
C ILE A 274 14.83 29.71 3.46
N SER A 275 14.22 30.87 3.19
CA SER A 275 14.41 31.66 1.97
C SER A 275 14.11 30.91 0.64
N LEU A 276 13.29 29.86 0.70
CA LEU A 276 12.82 29.11 -0.48
C LEU A 276 11.58 29.79 -1.10
N VAL A 277 11.77 31.00 -1.62
CA VAL A 277 10.70 31.92 -2.04
C VAL A 277 9.73 31.27 -3.04
N SER A 278 10.24 30.55 -4.06
CA SER A 278 9.39 29.92 -5.08
C SER A 278 8.49 28.81 -4.53
N ILE A 279 9.03 27.96 -3.65
CA ILE A 279 8.29 26.89 -2.99
C ILE A 279 7.27 27.49 -2.01
N ALA A 280 7.66 28.51 -1.26
CA ALA A 280 6.81 29.22 -0.32
C ALA A 280 5.59 29.85 -1.02
N ILE A 281 5.81 30.62 -2.09
CA ILE A 281 4.74 31.22 -2.88
C ILE A 281 3.82 30.12 -3.48
N SER A 282 4.39 29.06 -4.00
CA SER A 282 3.63 27.94 -4.55
C SER A 282 2.69 27.30 -3.51
N LEU A 283 3.17 27.07 -2.28
CA LEU A 283 2.38 26.52 -1.17
C LEU A 283 1.29 27.49 -0.72
N ILE A 284 1.58 28.77 -0.61
CA ILE A 284 0.61 29.79 -0.19
C ILE A 284 -0.50 29.93 -1.23
N VAL A 285 -0.15 30.12 -2.49
CA VAL A 285 -1.10 30.27 -3.61
C VAL A 285 -1.96 29.03 -3.74
N TYR A 286 -1.35 27.85 -3.72
CA TYR A 286 -2.05 26.57 -3.73
C TYR A 286 -3.07 26.47 -2.59
N SER A 287 -2.68 26.80 -1.36
CA SER A 287 -3.57 26.69 -0.21
C SER A 287 -4.73 27.64 -0.28
N VAL A 288 -4.51 28.89 -0.67
CA VAL A 288 -5.57 29.90 -0.83
C VAL A 288 -6.57 29.46 -1.91
N ILE A 289 -6.08 29.05 -3.10
CA ILE A 289 -6.96 28.59 -4.18
C ILE A 289 -7.81 27.40 -3.73
N ASN A 290 -7.20 26.42 -3.04
CA ASN A 290 -7.93 25.24 -2.61
C ASN A 290 -8.95 25.56 -1.49
N ILE A 291 -8.64 26.42 -0.54
CA ILE A 291 -9.61 26.85 0.50
C ILE A 291 -10.83 27.49 -0.18
N LEU A 292 -10.62 28.36 -1.16
CA LEU A 292 -11.71 28.98 -1.92
C LEU A 292 -12.51 27.99 -2.77
N ALA A 293 -11.87 26.93 -3.26
CA ALA A 293 -12.51 25.89 -4.06
C ALA A 293 -13.32 24.85 -3.23
N LEU A 294 -13.00 24.67 -1.94
CA LEU A 294 -13.64 23.65 -1.08
C LEU A 294 -15.18 23.68 -1.11
N PRO A 295 -15.87 24.84 -1.05
CA PRO A 295 -17.33 24.86 -1.12
C PRO A 295 -17.89 24.28 -2.43
N LEU A 296 -17.17 24.44 -3.55
CA LEU A 296 -17.59 23.92 -4.86
C LEU A 296 -17.42 22.40 -4.94
N ILE A 297 -16.41 21.86 -4.25
CA ILE A 297 -16.14 20.43 -4.23
C ILE A 297 -17.15 19.71 -3.34
N ASN A 298 -17.51 20.30 -2.20
CA ASN A 298 -18.45 19.72 -1.24
C ASN A 298 -19.89 19.61 -1.74
N LYS A 299 -20.32 20.45 -2.68
CA LYS A 299 -21.69 20.40 -3.26
C LYS A 299 -22.00 19.09 -3.97
N THR A 300 -21.01 18.24 -4.21
CA THR A 300 -21.12 16.95 -4.90
C THR A 300 -20.69 15.80 -4.00
N GLN A 301 -21.38 15.57 -2.90
CA GLN A 301 -21.10 14.44 -2.02
C GLN A 301 -21.39 13.12 -2.76
N ALA A 302 -20.41 12.18 -2.76
CA ALA A 302 -20.65 10.81 -3.18
C ALA A 302 -21.77 10.20 -2.34
N MET A 303 -22.68 9.45 -2.97
CA MET A 303 -23.70 8.73 -2.19
C MET A 303 -23.01 7.70 -1.29
N PRO A 304 -23.38 7.61 -0.03
CA PRO A 304 -22.79 6.60 0.87
C PRO A 304 -23.07 5.19 0.35
N VAL A 305 -22.08 4.34 0.42
CA VAL A 305 -22.10 2.90 0.02
C VAL A 305 -23.18 2.09 0.77
N ALA A 306 -23.84 2.65 1.77
CA ALA A 306 -24.75 1.95 2.68
C ALA A 306 -26.11 1.53 2.10
N GLN A 307 -26.38 1.69 0.81
CA GLN A 307 -27.69 1.35 0.21
C GLN A 307 -27.60 0.47 -1.05
N GLN A 308 -26.67 -0.45 -1.10
CA GLN A 308 -26.70 -1.55 -2.07
C GLN A 308 -26.77 -2.87 -1.32
N THR A 309 -27.93 -3.09 -0.67
CA THR A 309 -28.37 -4.42 -0.24
C THR A 309 -28.95 -5.18 -1.41
#